data_f7cb13ea7410a2a5844db36b1d158578
#
_entry.id   f7cb13ea7410a2a5844db36b1d158578
#
_cell.length_a   1.000
_cell.length_b   1.000
_cell.length_c   1.000
_cell.angle_alpha   90.00
_cell.angle_beta   90.00
_cell.angle_gamma   90.00
#
_symmetry.space_group_name_H-M   'P 1'
#
loop_
_entity.id
_entity.type
_entity.pdbx_description
1 polymer ?
#
loop_
_entity_poly.entity_id
_entity_poly.type
_entity_poly.pdbx_seq_one_letter_code
_entity_poly.pdbx_strand_id
1 'polypeptide(L)'
;MFGSVQRAMAIGVLLSAFLAVCGLAAPCLVTPVIDRPGSDAYCDAVAPLIERAETTIDLLLSTADVTGVPLWEGILAAAERGVIVRVLLDASDWAPEITRGNEEVVEYLSERGIDCRLDDPAVTTHAKLLIVDRAVVALGSTNWNRYAFGTHEQTNVVVEASEVGRVFGEYFDRLWEARLAEEGIELGTFDPVSDGATIVPLPDGPGTALYASLVLELLRGARRSVHVAMYRVSIYPSYPDSLANELVDALISAAGRGLDVRVLIDDCSTYAESADANLASAITLHQRGIEVRLDAPEETTHAKLIVIDGESVVLGSTNWNYYSLERNVEVNVGLLRIPAVAAPFEAYFEILWESGRPLAP
;
A
#
# COMPACT_ATOMS: atom_id res chain seq x y z
N MET A 1 -21.84 -47.61 1.62
CA MET A 1 -22.58 -46.95 0.52
C MET A 1 -22.13 -45.47 0.52
N PHE A 2 -21.61 -45.13 -0.57
CA PHE A 2 -20.89 -43.92 -0.98
C PHE A 2 -21.48 -42.59 -0.50
N GLY A 3 -20.63 -41.76 0.11
CA GLY A 3 -20.83 -40.36 0.32
C GLY A 3 -19.66 -39.56 -0.25
N SER A 4 -19.90 -38.84 -1.32
CA SER A 4 -18.96 -38.07 -2.13
C SER A 4 -18.41 -36.87 -1.37
N VAL A 5 -17.07 -36.82 -1.25
CA VAL A 5 -16.31 -35.63 -0.86
C VAL A 5 -16.22 -34.72 -2.09
N GLN A 6 -16.95 -33.62 -2.10
CA GLN A 6 -16.71 -32.54 -3.05
C GLN A 6 -15.48 -31.74 -2.59
N ARG A 7 -14.40 -31.91 -3.33
CA ARG A 7 -13.26 -30.99 -3.24
C ARG A 7 -13.65 -29.66 -3.91
N ALA A 8 -13.69 -28.61 -3.14
CA ALA A 8 -13.69 -27.26 -3.68
C ALA A 8 -12.33 -27.03 -4.35
N MET A 9 -12.30 -26.93 -5.67
CA MET A 9 -11.15 -26.41 -6.41
C MET A 9 -11.12 -24.90 -6.20
N ALA A 10 -10.12 -24.42 -5.47
CA ALA A 10 -9.71 -23.03 -5.52
C ALA A 10 -9.14 -22.75 -6.92
N ILE A 11 -9.89 -22.03 -7.73
CA ILE A 11 -9.41 -21.53 -9.02
C ILE A 11 -8.68 -20.23 -8.70
N GLY A 12 -7.37 -20.33 -8.54
CA GLY A 12 -6.48 -19.18 -8.58
C GLY A 12 -6.46 -18.64 -10.01
N VAL A 13 -7.17 -17.54 -10.24
CA VAL A 13 -7.10 -16.83 -11.53
C VAL A 13 -5.91 -15.90 -11.48
N LEU A 14 -4.74 -16.38 -11.87
CA LEU A 14 -3.62 -15.56 -12.30
C LEU A 14 -3.99 -14.93 -13.66
N LEU A 15 -4.66 -13.78 -13.64
CA LEU A 15 -4.81 -12.96 -14.83
C LEU A 15 -3.59 -12.02 -14.92
N SER A 16 -2.52 -12.50 -15.55
CA SER A 16 -1.43 -11.64 -16.00
C SER A 16 -1.93 -10.84 -17.21
N ALA A 17 -2.35 -9.60 -16.98
CA ALA A 17 -2.64 -8.69 -18.07
C ALA A 17 -1.31 -8.21 -18.68
N PHE A 18 -0.87 -8.85 -19.77
CA PHE A 18 0.25 -8.39 -20.58
C PHE A 18 -0.21 -7.20 -21.44
N LEU A 19 0.21 -6.00 -21.10
CA LEU A 19 0.17 -4.84 -21.97
C LEU A 19 1.59 -4.55 -22.47
N ALA A 20 1.93 -5.05 -23.66
CA ALA A 20 3.14 -4.65 -24.36
C ALA A 20 2.78 -3.46 -25.26
N VAL A 21 3.39 -2.31 -25.02
CA VAL A 21 3.28 -1.11 -25.85
C VAL A 21 4.60 -0.90 -26.59
N CYS A 22 4.56 -1.01 -27.92
CA CYS A 22 5.70 -0.72 -28.78
C CYS A 22 5.83 0.81 -29.00
N GLY A 23 6.77 1.42 -28.34
CA GLY A 23 7.29 2.74 -28.63
C GLY A 23 8.49 2.98 -27.74
N LEU A 24 9.68 3.04 -28.28
CA LEU A 24 11.05 3.34 -27.76
C LEU A 24 11.31 3.61 -26.24
N ALA A 25 10.35 3.37 -25.37
CA ALA A 25 10.50 3.31 -23.93
C ALA A 25 10.55 1.84 -23.48
N ALA A 26 11.30 1.53 -22.43
CA ALA A 26 11.36 0.19 -21.84
C ALA A 26 9.95 -0.31 -21.52
N PRO A 27 9.66 -1.62 -21.66
CA PRO A 27 8.34 -2.17 -21.36
C PRO A 27 7.97 -1.85 -19.90
N CYS A 28 6.77 -1.32 -19.69
CA CYS A 28 6.21 -1.12 -18.38
C CYS A 28 5.17 -2.21 -18.09
N LEU A 29 5.36 -2.93 -16.98
CA LEU A 29 4.41 -3.93 -16.52
C LEU A 29 3.91 -3.55 -15.12
N VAL A 30 2.59 -3.58 -14.96
CA VAL A 30 1.93 -3.36 -13.66
C VAL A 30 1.15 -4.61 -13.29
N THR A 31 1.50 -5.23 -12.17
CA THR A 31 0.88 -6.46 -11.67
C THR A 31 0.18 -6.17 -10.34
N PRO A 32 -1.15 -6.18 -10.29
CA PRO A 32 -1.90 -6.16 -9.03
C PRO A 32 -1.56 -7.37 -8.17
N VAL A 33 -1.33 -7.14 -6.87
CA VAL A 33 -1.05 -8.20 -5.89
C VAL A 33 -1.98 -8.01 -4.70
N ILE A 34 -2.91 -8.93 -4.55
CA ILE A 34 -3.98 -8.86 -3.55
C ILE A 34 -3.86 -10.08 -2.67
N ASP A 35 -3.58 -9.87 -1.39
CA ASP A 35 -3.57 -10.93 -0.39
C ASP A 35 -4.88 -10.95 0.40
N ARG A 36 -5.31 -12.17 0.69
CA ARG A 36 -6.45 -12.47 1.54
C ARG A 36 -6.02 -13.51 2.58
N PRO A 37 -6.74 -13.66 3.69
CA PRO A 37 -6.45 -14.74 4.62
C PRO A 37 -6.31 -16.10 3.93
N GLY A 38 -5.14 -16.74 4.14
CA GLY A 38 -4.76 -18.00 3.50
C GLY A 38 -4.18 -17.88 2.08
N SER A 39 -3.89 -16.66 1.61
CA SER A 39 -3.19 -16.40 0.34
C SER A 39 -1.71 -16.16 0.59
N ASP A 40 -0.89 -16.57 -0.38
CA ASP A 40 0.56 -16.28 -0.45
C ASP A 40 0.89 -15.38 -1.67
N ALA A 41 -0.11 -14.63 -2.19
CA ALA A 41 0.02 -13.87 -3.43
C ALA A 41 1.17 -12.85 -3.40
N TYR A 42 1.40 -12.20 -2.26
CA TYR A 42 2.53 -11.28 -2.12
C TYR A 42 3.87 -12.03 -2.20
N CYS A 43 4.02 -13.14 -1.50
CA CYS A 43 5.22 -13.97 -1.57
C CYS A 43 5.45 -14.51 -2.99
N ASP A 44 4.40 -15.02 -3.63
CA ASP A 44 4.45 -15.54 -5.00
C ASP A 44 4.87 -14.48 -6.03
N ALA A 45 4.47 -13.21 -5.80
CA ALA A 45 4.84 -12.10 -6.66
C ALA A 45 6.26 -11.58 -6.37
N VAL A 46 6.67 -11.53 -5.10
CA VAL A 46 7.91 -10.87 -4.66
C VAL A 46 9.12 -11.81 -4.66
N ALA A 47 8.96 -13.09 -4.29
CA ALA A 47 10.08 -14.02 -4.24
C ALA A 47 10.83 -14.13 -5.60
N PRO A 48 10.14 -14.25 -6.76
CA PRO A 48 10.84 -14.28 -8.06
C PRO A 48 11.59 -12.98 -8.39
N LEU A 49 11.15 -11.83 -7.86
CA LEU A 49 11.88 -10.56 -8.04
C LEU A 49 13.21 -10.59 -7.29
N ILE A 50 13.19 -11.07 -6.05
CA ILE A 50 14.38 -11.22 -5.21
C ILE A 50 15.34 -12.26 -5.84
N GLU A 51 14.80 -13.38 -6.32
CA GLU A 51 15.60 -14.45 -6.96
C GLU A 51 16.33 -13.96 -8.21
N ARG A 52 15.69 -13.12 -9.03
CA ARG A 52 16.27 -12.58 -10.29
C ARG A 52 17.07 -11.30 -10.12
N ALA A 53 17.17 -10.75 -8.91
CA ALA A 53 17.98 -9.55 -8.65
C ALA A 53 19.44 -9.76 -9.05
N GLU A 54 20.00 -8.82 -9.81
CA GLU A 54 21.35 -8.88 -10.37
C GLU A 54 22.33 -7.93 -9.67
N THR A 55 21.86 -6.77 -9.22
CA THR A 55 22.74 -5.68 -8.72
C THR A 55 22.39 -5.18 -7.34
N THR A 56 21.12 -4.81 -7.11
CA THR A 56 20.70 -4.17 -5.85
C THR A 56 19.33 -4.62 -5.38
N ILE A 57 19.16 -4.71 -4.08
CA ILE A 57 17.87 -4.79 -3.41
C ILE A 57 17.85 -3.74 -2.31
N ASP A 58 16.88 -2.82 -2.36
CA ASP A 58 16.62 -1.85 -1.32
C ASP A 58 15.25 -2.14 -0.68
N LEU A 59 15.19 -2.26 0.64
CA LEU A 59 13.99 -2.52 1.43
C LEU A 59 13.75 -1.37 2.40
N LEU A 60 12.54 -0.80 2.38
CA LEU A 60 12.07 0.21 3.33
C LEU A 60 10.81 -0.31 4.00
N LEU A 61 10.84 -0.57 5.30
CA LEU A 61 9.77 -1.22 6.02
C LEU A 61 9.44 -0.53 7.34
N SER A 62 8.15 -0.42 7.63
CA SER A 62 7.64 0.03 8.92
C SER A 62 7.92 -1.00 10.02
N THR A 63 7.48 -2.24 9.79
CA THR A 63 7.65 -3.32 10.76
C THR A 63 8.12 -4.60 10.07
N ALA A 64 9.04 -5.29 10.74
CA ALA A 64 9.52 -6.59 10.30
C ALA A 64 9.72 -7.52 11.49
N ASP A 65 9.57 -8.83 11.26
CA ASP A 65 9.89 -9.88 12.21
C ASP A 65 11.00 -10.78 11.65
N VAL A 66 11.86 -11.31 12.49
CA VAL A 66 12.85 -12.31 12.09
C VAL A 66 12.18 -13.63 11.67
N THR A 67 11.10 -14.00 12.34
CA THR A 67 10.39 -15.26 12.14
C THR A 67 9.03 -15.04 11.49
N GLY A 68 8.59 -16.01 10.66
CA GLY A 68 7.29 -15.92 10.00
C GLY A 68 7.28 -15.03 8.75
N VAL A 69 8.45 -14.64 8.26
CA VAL A 69 8.64 -13.88 7.01
C VAL A 69 9.38 -14.78 5.99
N PRO A 70 8.67 -15.35 5.02
CA PRO A 70 9.26 -16.33 4.09
C PRO A 70 10.34 -15.75 3.19
N LEU A 71 10.33 -14.43 2.97
CA LEU A 71 11.20 -13.75 2.00
C LEU A 71 12.65 -13.54 2.46
N TRP A 72 12.94 -13.66 3.77
CA TRP A 72 14.32 -13.46 4.27
C TRP A 72 15.33 -14.44 3.68
N GLU A 73 14.95 -15.70 3.46
CA GLU A 73 15.85 -16.69 2.84
C GLU A 73 16.26 -16.26 1.42
N GLY A 74 15.33 -15.71 0.65
CA GLY A 74 15.61 -15.16 -0.67
C GLY A 74 16.54 -13.95 -0.64
N ILE A 75 16.35 -13.05 0.34
CA ILE A 75 17.20 -11.87 0.57
C ILE A 75 18.64 -12.30 0.91
N LEU A 76 18.80 -13.27 1.82
CA LEU A 76 20.11 -13.80 2.18
C LEU A 76 20.80 -14.46 0.97
N ALA A 77 20.06 -15.28 0.22
CA ALA A 77 20.59 -15.92 -0.99
C ALA A 77 20.97 -14.89 -2.08
N ALA A 78 20.23 -13.76 -2.20
CA ALA A 78 20.62 -12.68 -3.10
C ALA A 78 21.95 -12.03 -2.69
N ALA A 79 22.14 -11.76 -1.40
CA ALA A 79 23.40 -11.25 -0.87
C ALA A 79 24.57 -12.22 -1.10
N GLU A 80 24.37 -13.53 -0.92
CA GLU A 80 25.38 -14.57 -1.22
C GLU A 80 25.77 -14.60 -2.72
N ARG A 81 24.84 -14.24 -3.63
CA ARG A 81 25.13 -14.08 -5.06
C ARG A 81 25.92 -12.80 -5.38
N GLY A 82 26.12 -11.92 -4.42
CA GLY A 82 26.83 -10.65 -4.57
C GLY A 82 25.94 -9.45 -4.88
N VAL A 83 24.60 -9.61 -4.76
CA VAL A 83 23.65 -8.48 -4.84
C VAL A 83 23.84 -7.57 -3.61
N ILE A 84 23.93 -6.27 -3.85
CA ILE A 84 24.01 -5.29 -2.76
C ILE A 84 22.62 -5.14 -2.14
N VAL A 85 22.49 -5.56 -0.87
CA VAL A 85 21.23 -5.49 -0.14
C VAL A 85 21.31 -4.43 0.94
N ARG A 86 20.36 -3.51 0.97
CA ARG A 86 20.19 -2.51 2.03
C ARG A 86 18.78 -2.60 2.59
N VAL A 87 18.66 -2.57 3.91
CA VAL A 87 17.38 -2.63 4.61
C VAL A 87 17.29 -1.48 5.60
N LEU A 88 16.25 -0.65 5.48
CA LEU A 88 15.95 0.48 6.36
C LEU A 88 14.63 0.23 7.08
N LEU A 89 14.65 0.22 8.40
CA LEU A 89 13.51 -0.06 9.26
C LEU A 89 13.17 1.12 10.15
N ASP A 90 11.89 1.29 10.46
CA ASP A 90 11.40 2.34 11.35
C ASP A 90 12.02 2.25 12.74
N ALA A 91 12.53 3.37 13.25
CA ALA A 91 13.10 3.53 14.58
C ALA A 91 12.20 4.32 15.53
N SER A 92 11.04 4.80 15.03
CA SER A 92 10.19 5.68 15.83
C SER A 92 9.64 4.95 17.07
N ASP A 93 9.60 5.64 18.19
CA ASP A 93 9.23 5.08 19.51
C ASP A 93 7.73 5.25 19.83
N TRP A 94 6.89 5.49 18.81
CA TRP A 94 5.43 5.52 18.98
C TRP A 94 4.84 4.18 19.44
N ALA A 95 5.53 3.07 19.13
CA ALA A 95 5.22 1.72 19.56
C ALA A 95 6.52 0.95 19.89
N PRO A 96 7.00 1.01 21.14
CA PRO A 96 8.30 0.44 21.55
C PRO A 96 8.47 -1.06 21.25
N GLU A 97 7.38 -1.82 21.19
CA GLU A 97 7.41 -3.24 20.79
C GLU A 97 7.75 -3.42 19.30
N ILE A 98 7.31 -2.50 18.42
CA ILE A 98 7.62 -2.52 17.00
C ILE A 98 9.11 -2.19 16.82
N THR A 99 9.59 -1.12 17.45
CA THR A 99 11.00 -0.72 17.38
C THR A 99 11.91 -1.85 17.84
N ARG A 100 11.56 -2.55 18.93
CA ARG A 100 12.33 -3.70 19.41
C ARG A 100 12.33 -4.85 18.40
N GLY A 101 11.20 -5.15 17.74
CA GLY A 101 11.14 -6.15 16.68
C GLY A 101 12.06 -5.79 15.51
N ASN A 102 12.06 -4.52 15.12
CA ASN A 102 12.95 -4.02 14.07
C ASN A 102 14.43 -4.08 14.47
N GLU A 103 14.78 -3.79 15.74
CA GLU A 103 16.15 -3.98 16.28
C GLU A 103 16.61 -5.44 16.16
N GLU A 104 15.75 -6.41 16.48
CA GLU A 104 16.05 -7.84 16.32
C GLU A 104 16.33 -8.21 14.87
N VAL A 105 15.58 -7.62 13.91
CA VAL A 105 15.82 -7.82 12.47
C VAL A 105 17.15 -7.19 12.03
N VAL A 106 17.49 -5.99 12.53
CA VAL A 106 18.79 -5.34 12.26
C VAL A 106 19.93 -6.25 12.73
N GLU A 107 19.86 -6.77 13.94
CA GLU A 107 20.88 -7.69 14.49
C GLU A 107 20.97 -8.95 13.60
N TYR A 108 19.84 -9.60 13.34
CA TYR A 108 19.75 -10.84 12.55
C TYR A 108 20.37 -10.72 11.15
N LEU A 109 20.07 -9.63 10.43
CA LEU A 109 20.55 -9.40 9.07
C LEU A 109 22.02 -8.93 9.05
N SER A 110 22.40 -8.05 9.99
CA SER A 110 23.77 -7.54 10.08
C SER A 110 24.79 -8.65 10.42
N GLU A 111 24.45 -9.59 11.30
CA GLU A 111 25.27 -10.78 11.58
C GLU A 111 25.51 -11.65 10.32
N ARG A 112 24.63 -11.52 9.30
CA ARG A 112 24.72 -12.24 8.01
C ARG A 112 25.28 -11.40 6.88
N GLY A 113 25.86 -10.24 7.23
CA GLY A 113 26.58 -9.37 6.29
C GLY A 113 25.68 -8.47 5.44
N ILE A 114 24.40 -8.31 5.76
CA ILE A 114 23.49 -7.37 5.10
C ILE A 114 23.59 -6.01 5.80
N ASP A 115 23.67 -4.92 5.02
CA ASP A 115 23.61 -3.55 5.56
C ASP A 115 22.15 -3.23 5.93
N CYS A 116 21.84 -3.44 7.21
CA CYS A 116 20.51 -3.22 7.79
C CYS A 116 20.62 -2.17 8.89
N ARG A 117 19.71 -1.18 8.87
CA ARG A 117 19.73 -0.04 9.80
C ARG A 117 18.34 0.34 10.25
N LEU A 118 18.28 0.97 11.42
CA LEU A 118 17.14 1.79 11.81
C LEU A 118 17.29 3.18 11.20
N ASP A 119 16.16 3.83 10.94
CA ASP A 119 16.11 5.19 10.40
C ASP A 119 16.17 6.28 11.50
N ASP A 120 15.76 7.51 11.17
CA ASP A 120 15.69 8.62 12.12
C ASP A 120 14.47 8.47 13.06
N PRO A 121 14.67 8.27 14.37
CA PRO A 121 13.57 8.11 15.33
C PRO A 121 12.63 9.33 15.45
N ALA A 122 13.02 10.48 14.91
CA ALA A 122 12.18 11.67 14.91
C ALA A 122 11.02 11.62 13.90
N VAL A 123 11.07 10.68 12.95
CA VAL A 123 10.09 10.56 11.86
C VAL A 123 9.66 9.10 11.74
N THR A 124 8.35 8.84 11.80
CA THR A 124 7.83 7.48 11.62
C THR A 124 7.90 7.08 10.15
N THR A 125 8.60 5.99 9.86
CA THR A 125 8.54 5.32 8.56
C THR A 125 7.41 4.30 8.57
N HIS A 126 6.35 4.60 7.83
CA HIS A 126 5.21 3.67 7.65
C HIS A 126 5.19 3.01 6.26
N ALA A 127 6.22 3.18 5.49
CA ALA A 127 6.41 2.61 4.16
C ALA A 127 6.54 1.09 4.16
N LYS A 128 6.18 0.44 3.03
CA LYS A 128 6.40 -0.96 2.70
C LYS A 128 6.80 -1.02 1.24
N LEU A 129 8.12 -1.02 1.00
CA LEU A 129 8.71 -0.87 -0.33
C LEU A 129 9.88 -1.83 -0.52
N LEU A 130 9.85 -2.56 -1.61
CA LEU A 130 10.98 -3.29 -2.16
C LEU A 130 11.35 -2.68 -3.52
N ILE A 131 12.62 -2.41 -3.72
CA ILE A 131 13.17 -1.96 -5.00
C ILE A 131 14.23 -2.96 -5.43
N VAL A 132 14.11 -3.49 -6.66
CA VAL A 132 15.06 -4.41 -7.25
C VAL A 132 15.71 -3.76 -8.47
N ASP A 133 17.03 -3.74 -8.50
CA ASP A 133 17.87 -3.27 -9.60
C ASP A 133 17.51 -1.86 -10.11
N ARG A 134 16.93 -1.02 -9.25
CA ARG A 134 16.42 0.33 -9.58
C ARG A 134 15.43 0.35 -10.77
N ALA A 135 14.80 -0.78 -11.05
CA ALA A 135 13.93 -0.96 -12.21
C ALA A 135 12.58 -1.57 -11.87
N VAL A 136 12.49 -2.31 -10.77
CA VAL A 136 11.25 -2.96 -10.33
C VAL A 136 10.95 -2.52 -8.92
N VAL A 137 9.69 -2.18 -8.65
CA VAL A 137 9.22 -1.88 -7.30
C VAL A 137 8.04 -2.78 -6.92
N ALA A 138 8.03 -3.26 -5.69
CA ALA A 138 6.85 -3.81 -5.06
C ALA A 138 6.50 -2.93 -3.86
N LEU A 139 5.29 -2.41 -3.82
CA LEU A 139 4.82 -1.56 -2.74
C LEU A 139 3.34 -1.78 -2.44
N GLY A 140 2.92 -1.38 -1.25
CA GLY A 140 1.52 -1.49 -0.84
C GLY A 140 1.34 -1.46 0.66
N SER A 141 0.46 -2.31 1.17
CA SER A 141 0.09 -2.33 2.57
C SER A 141 0.79 -3.42 3.40
N THR A 142 1.47 -4.40 2.77
CA THR A 142 2.01 -5.58 3.44
C THR A 142 3.29 -5.31 4.21
N ASN A 143 3.23 -5.36 5.54
CA ASN A 143 4.39 -5.39 6.43
C ASN A 143 5.14 -6.74 6.31
N TRP A 144 6.43 -6.75 6.64
CA TRP A 144 7.21 -7.99 6.69
C TRP A 144 7.23 -8.58 8.10
N ASN A 145 6.04 -8.82 8.65
CA ASN A 145 5.86 -9.44 9.94
C ASN A 145 4.92 -10.66 9.85
N ARG A 146 4.95 -11.50 10.88
CA ARG A 146 4.19 -12.75 10.93
C ARG A 146 2.67 -12.59 10.79
N TYR A 147 2.14 -11.40 11.10
CA TYR A 147 0.70 -11.15 11.05
C TYR A 147 0.24 -10.72 9.65
N ALA A 148 1.12 -10.07 8.88
CA ALA A 148 0.77 -9.59 7.54
C ALA A 148 0.67 -10.74 6.51
N PHE A 149 1.52 -11.77 6.66
CA PHE A 149 1.53 -12.89 5.74
C PHE A 149 0.40 -13.88 6.04
N GLY A 150 -0.52 -14.04 5.08
CA GLY A 150 -1.57 -15.05 5.11
C GLY A 150 -2.72 -14.82 6.09
N THR A 151 -2.78 -13.66 6.80
CA THR A 151 -3.85 -13.41 7.78
C THR A 151 -4.63 -12.11 7.55
N HIS A 152 -4.07 -11.13 6.84
CA HIS A 152 -4.72 -9.85 6.60
C HIS A 152 -5.17 -9.70 5.15
N GLU A 153 -6.21 -8.90 4.94
CA GLU A 153 -6.59 -8.38 3.63
C GLU A 153 -5.63 -7.24 3.25
N GLN A 154 -4.83 -7.45 2.19
CA GLN A 154 -3.76 -6.53 1.78
C GLN A 154 -3.86 -6.16 0.31
N THR A 155 -3.43 -4.95 -0.02
CA THR A 155 -3.32 -4.50 -1.42
C THR A 155 -1.92 -4.01 -1.72
N ASN A 156 -1.33 -4.59 -2.75
CA ASN A 156 0.01 -4.28 -3.20
C ASN A 156 0.03 -4.23 -4.73
N VAL A 157 1.14 -3.76 -5.27
CA VAL A 157 1.40 -3.78 -6.70
C VAL A 157 2.88 -4.00 -6.96
N VAL A 158 3.19 -4.73 -8.04
CA VAL A 158 4.52 -4.76 -8.63
C VAL A 158 4.50 -3.89 -9.87
N VAL A 159 5.45 -2.95 -9.97
CA VAL A 159 5.64 -2.08 -11.13
C VAL A 159 7.05 -2.32 -11.69
N GLU A 160 7.13 -2.88 -12.89
CA GLU A 160 8.38 -3.05 -13.64
C GLU A 160 8.51 -1.87 -14.61
N ALA A 161 9.15 -0.80 -14.16
CA ALA A 161 9.42 0.40 -14.92
C ALA A 161 10.65 1.13 -14.33
N SER A 162 11.70 1.31 -15.13
CA SER A 162 12.96 1.89 -14.65
C SER A 162 12.81 3.30 -14.11
N GLU A 163 11.92 4.11 -14.68
CA GLU A 163 11.65 5.46 -14.18
C GLU A 163 11.01 5.45 -12.80
N VAL A 164 10.06 4.53 -12.56
CA VAL A 164 9.42 4.36 -11.25
C VAL A 164 10.44 3.84 -10.23
N GLY A 165 11.24 2.84 -10.64
CA GLY A 165 12.34 2.31 -9.83
C GLY A 165 13.38 3.37 -9.47
N ARG A 166 13.70 4.28 -10.41
CA ARG A 166 14.59 5.42 -10.16
C ARG A 166 14.02 6.39 -9.12
N VAL A 167 12.76 6.79 -9.24
CA VAL A 167 12.12 7.73 -8.29
C VAL A 167 12.13 7.17 -6.87
N PHE A 168 11.66 5.94 -6.68
CA PHE A 168 11.68 5.33 -5.35
C PHE A 168 13.09 5.01 -4.88
N GLY A 169 14.01 4.70 -5.78
CA GLY A 169 15.42 4.51 -5.46
C GLY A 169 16.10 5.79 -4.96
N GLU A 170 15.87 6.93 -5.59
CA GLU A 170 16.36 8.24 -5.13
C GLU A 170 15.71 8.63 -3.79
N TYR A 171 14.45 8.31 -3.60
CA TYR A 171 13.77 8.51 -2.32
C TYR A 171 14.40 7.65 -1.21
N PHE A 172 14.63 6.36 -1.47
CA PHE A 172 15.30 5.47 -0.54
C PHE A 172 16.71 5.97 -0.18
N ASP A 173 17.50 6.45 -1.17
CA ASP A 173 18.84 6.98 -0.93
C ASP A 173 18.82 8.18 0.01
N ARG A 174 17.84 9.07 -0.12
CA ARG A 174 17.70 10.22 0.79
C ARG A 174 17.40 9.79 2.22
N LEU A 175 16.51 8.80 2.40
CA LEU A 175 16.23 8.23 3.70
C LEU A 175 17.46 7.55 4.28
N TRP A 176 18.14 6.75 3.47
CA TRP A 176 19.36 6.03 3.83
C TRP A 176 20.49 6.96 4.30
N GLU A 177 20.60 8.12 3.68
CA GLU A 177 21.62 9.14 4.00
C GLU A 177 21.12 10.18 5.01
N ALA A 178 19.93 10.01 5.60
CA ALA A 178 19.27 10.94 6.52
C ALA A 178 19.11 12.37 5.95
N ARG A 179 18.80 12.48 4.64
CA ARG A 179 18.69 13.74 3.90
C ARG A 179 17.25 14.07 3.47
N LEU A 180 16.25 13.64 4.24
CA LEU A 180 14.82 13.87 3.94
C LEU A 180 14.46 15.37 3.79
N ALA A 181 15.17 16.25 4.49
CA ALA A 181 14.92 17.70 4.47
C ALA A 181 15.50 18.40 3.22
N GLU A 182 16.20 17.70 2.35
CA GLU A 182 16.73 18.27 1.11
C GLU A 182 15.64 18.40 0.04
N GLU A 183 15.57 19.58 -0.62
CA GLU A 183 14.53 19.92 -1.59
C GLU A 183 14.43 18.94 -2.77
N GLY A 184 13.18 18.65 -3.14
CA GLY A 184 12.75 18.23 -4.48
C GLY A 184 13.32 16.90 -5.02
N ILE A 185 12.56 15.78 -4.82
CA ILE A 185 12.64 14.69 -5.80
C ILE A 185 11.88 15.19 -7.02
N GLU A 186 12.52 15.20 -8.21
CA GLU A 186 11.77 15.41 -9.44
C GLU A 186 10.85 14.22 -9.67
N LEU A 187 9.60 14.40 -9.28
CA LEU A 187 8.54 13.45 -9.55
C LEU A 187 8.12 13.61 -11.00
N GLY A 188 8.65 12.72 -11.85
CA GLY A 188 8.11 12.58 -13.20
C GLY A 188 6.74 11.94 -13.15
N THR A 189 5.79 12.47 -13.93
CA THR A 189 4.63 11.68 -14.35
C THR A 189 5.07 10.83 -15.52
N PHE A 190 4.83 9.52 -15.45
CA PHE A 190 5.22 8.59 -16.51
C PHE A 190 3.98 8.15 -17.27
N ASP A 191 3.99 8.37 -18.59
CA ASP A 191 2.95 7.89 -19.48
C ASP A 191 3.34 6.51 -20.02
N PRO A 192 2.92 5.41 -19.39
CA PRO A 192 3.29 4.07 -19.84
C PRO A 192 2.55 3.63 -21.09
N VAL A 193 1.49 4.33 -21.48
CA VAL A 193 0.59 3.94 -22.59
C VAL A 193 0.09 5.18 -23.34
N SER A 194 -0.04 5.04 -24.66
CA SER A 194 -0.40 6.10 -25.61
C SER A 194 -1.81 6.73 -25.45
N ASP A 195 -2.65 6.28 -24.51
CA ASP A 195 -4.04 6.72 -24.34
C ASP A 195 -4.29 7.52 -23.04
N GLY A 196 -3.25 8.17 -22.51
CA GLY A 196 -3.35 8.97 -21.29
C GLY A 196 -3.35 8.14 -20.01
N ALA A 197 -3.00 6.86 -20.09
CA ALA A 197 -2.68 6.05 -18.90
C ALA A 197 -1.40 6.56 -18.26
N THR A 198 -1.37 6.67 -16.93
CA THR A 198 -0.24 7.27 -16.21
C THR A 198 0.06 6.52 -14.93
N ILE A 199 1.34 6.28 -14.64
CA ILE A 199 1.81 5.84 -13.32
C ILE A 199 2.42 7.04 -12.62
N VAL A 200 1.98 7.31 -11.40
CA VAL A 200 2.44 8.42 -10.57
C VAL A 200 3.06 7.87 -9.30
N PRO A 201 4.39 7.80 -9.16
CA PRO A 201 5.02 7.51 -7.88
C PRO A 201 4.71 8.60 -6.86
N LEU A 202 4.38 8.21 -5.64
CA LEU A 202 3.99 9.11 -4.55
C LEU A 202 4.79 8.79 -3.28
N PRO A 203 6.10 9.11 -3.24
CA PRO A 203 6.90 9.05 -2.04
C PRO A 203 6.60 10.27 -1.18
N ASP A 204 5.96 10.08 -0.03
CA ASP A 204 5.63 11.16 0.91
C ASP A 204 6.51 11.14 2.16
N GLY A 205 6.75 12.32 2.71
CA GLY A 205 7.44 12.55 3.96
C GLY A 205 6.90 13.77 4.69
N PRO A 206 7.44 14.12 5.87
CA PRO A 206 7.01 15.29 6.61
C PRO A 206 7.01 16.55 5.76
N GLY A 207 5.85 17.22 5.69
CA GLY A 207 5.68 18.45 4.92
C GLY A 207 5.45 18.28 3.42
N THR A 208 5.36 17.05 2.92
CA THR A 208 4.87 16.76 1.56
C THR A 208 3.42 16.28 1.61
N ALA A 209 2.70 16.36 0.49
CA ALA A 209 1.30 15.97 0.40
C ALA A 209 0.99 15.45 -1.01
N LEU A 210 1.88 14.66 -1.59
CA LEU A 210 1.74 14.16 -2.97
C LEU A 210 0.53 13.25 -3.11
N TYR A 211 0.39 12.29 -2.17
CA TYR A 211 -0.75 11.40 -2.10
C TYR A 211 -2.07 12.18 -1.95
N ALA A 212 -2.15 13.04 -0.94
CA ALA A 212 -3.37 13.79 -0.69
C ALA A 212 -3.74 14.71 -1.88
N SER A 213 -2.76 15.37 -2.48
CA SER A 213 -2.95 16.23 -3.65
C SER A 213 -3.52 15.46 -4.84
N LEU A 214 -2.93 14.30 -5.16
CA LEU A 214 -3.43 13.45 -6.26
C LEU A 214 -4.83 12.92 -5.95
N VAL A 215 -5.06 12.39 -4.76
CA VAL A 215 -6.37 11.84 -4.37
C VAL A 215 -7.45 12.92 -4.43
N LEU A 216 -7.18 14.13 -3.91
CA LEU A 216 -8.12 15.25 -4.00
C LEU A 216 -8.46 15.64 -5.44
N GLU A 217 -7.46 15.65 -6.33
CA GLU A 217 -7.68 15.90 -7.77
C GLU A 217 -8.58 14.83 -8.38
N LEU A 218 -8.27 13.56 -8.12
CA LEU A 218 -9.04 12.42 -8.65
C LEU A 218 -10.49 12.40 -8.11
N LEU A 219 -10.69 12.64 -6.80
CA LEU A 219 -12.02 12.71 -6.19
C LEU A 219 -12.86 13.85 -6.78
N ARG A 220 -12.26 15.01 -7.04
CA ARG A 220 -12.92 16.14 -7.70
C ARG A 220 -13.27 15.82 -9.17
N GLY A 221 -12.41 15.07 -9.84
CA GLY A 221 -12.56 14.67 -11.24
C GLY A 221 -13.44 13.45 -11.49
N ALA A 222 -13.75 12.67 -10.46
CA ALA A 222 -14.55 11.43 -10.54
C ALA A 222 -15.94 11.68 -11.16
N ARG A 223 -16.41 10.72 -11.97
CA ARG A 223 -17.62 10.86 -12.79
C ARG A 223 -18.66 9.76 -12.57
N ARG A 224 -18.29 8.61 -12.05
CA ARG A 224 -19.14 7.42 -11.88
C ARG A 224 -19.13 6.88 -10.46
N SER A 225 -17.95 6.50 -9.99
CA SER A 225 -17.81 5.81 -8.72
C SER A 225 -16.51 6.18 -7.99
N VAL A 226 -16.55 6.08 -6.68
CA VAL A 226 -15.38 6.15 -5.79
C VAL A 226 -15.54 5.06 -4.74
N HIS A 227 -14.68 4.04 -4.80
CA HIS A 227 -14.67 2.94 -3.85
C HIS A 227 -13.41 2.97 -3.02
N VAL A 228 -13.55 2.99 -1.71
CA VAL A 228 -12.45 3.12 -0.75
C VAL A 228 -12.46 1.94 0.21
N ALA A 229 -11.35 1.20 0.29
CA ALA A 229 -11.09 0.24 1.37
C ALA A 229 -9.89 0.75 2.17
N MET A 230 -10.11 1.05 3.46
CA MET A 230 -9.13 1.77 4.26
C MET A 230 -9.02 1.20 5.68
N TYR A 231 -7.79 0.85 6.07
CA TYR A 231 -7.50 0.38 7.42
C TYR A 231 -7.85 1.42 8.49
N ARG A 232 -7.50 2.70 8.27
CA ARG A 232 -7.79 3.75 9.25
C ARG A 232 -8.25 5.03 8.57
N VAL A 233 -9.39 5.53 9.03
CA VAL A 233 -9.93 6.85 8.69
C VAL A 233 -10.17 7.63 9.97
N SER A 234 -9.62 8.84 10.05
CA SER A 234 -9.81 9.73 11.20
C SER A 234 -10.34 11.07 10.75
N ILE A 235 -11.40 11.55 11.40
CA ILE A 235 -11.97 12.88 11.21
C ILE A 235 -11.64 13.72 12.44
N TYR A 236 -11.16 14.94 12.23
CA TYR A 236 -10.67 15.83 13.26
C TYR A 236 -11.55 17.07 13.37
N PRO A 237 -12.63 17.07 14.20
CA PRO A 237 -13.54 18.22 14.30
C PRO A 237 -12.86 19.51 14.77
N SER A 238 -11.80 19.38 15.58
CA SER A 238 -11.03 20.52 16.09
C SER A 238 -9.99 21.07 15.11
N TYR A 239 -9.75 20.35 14.00
CA TYR A 239 -8.76 20.71 12.98
C TYR A 239 -9.40 20.61 11.59
N PRO A 240 -10.33 21.51 11.25
CA PRO A 240 -11.11 21.42 10.01
C PRO A 240 -10.26 21.44 8.74
N ASP A 241 -9.12 22.10 8.78
CA ASP A 241 -8.21 22.23 7.63
C ASP A 241 -7.16 21.10 7.54
N SER A 242 -7.33 19.99 8.27
CA SER A 242 -6.42 18.82 8.14
C SER A 242 -6.65 18.10 6.81
N LEU A 243 -5.59 17.56 6.21
CA LEU A 243 -5.69 16.81 4.95
C LEU A 243 -6.67 15.63 5.04
N ALA A 244 -6.78 14.99 6.22
CA ALA A 244 -7.75 13.93 6.45
C ALA A 244 -9.20 14.42 6.27
N ASN A 245 -9.52 15.59 6.82
CA ASN A 245 -10.83 16.21 6.66
C ASN A 245 -11.07 16.65 5.21
N GLU A 246 -10.07 17.22 4.53
CA GLU A 246 -10.20 17.59 3.11
C GLU A 246 -10.53 16.39 2.21
N LEU A 247 -9.91 15.22 2.45
CA LEU A 247 -10.22 13.99 1.73
C LEU A 247 -11.65 13.51 2.00
N VAL A 248 -12.09 13.56 3.25
CA VAL A 248 -13.45 13.22 3.65
C VAL A 248 -14.47 14.18 3.01
N ASP A 249 -14.21 15.48 3.02
CA ASP A 249 -15.08 16.47 2.39
C ASP A 249 -15.16 16.30 0.87
N ALA A 250 -14.05 15.88 0.24
CA ALA A 250 -14.04 15.56 -1.19
C ALA A 250 -14.90 14.31 -1.51
N LEU A 251 -14.89 13.27 -0.65
CA LEU A 251 -15.82 12.13 -0.78
C LEU A 251 -17.28 12.57 -0.63
N ILE A 252 -17.59 13.37 0.38
CA ILE A 252 -18.94 13.90 0.60
C ILE A 252 -19.39 14.71 -0.61
N SER A 253 -18.49 15.52 -1.17
CA SER A 253 -18.76 16.28 -2.39
C SER A 253 -19.02 15.37 -3.60
N ALA A 254 -18.27 14.27 -3.74
CA ALA A 254 -18.48 13.27 -4.79
C ALA A 254 -19.87 12.60 -4.67
N ALA A 255 -20.25 12.18 -3.47
CA ALA A 255 -21.58 11.64 -3.18
C ALA A 255 -22.69 12.68 -3.48
N GLY A 256 -22.47 13.94 -3.09
CA GLY A 256 -23.39 15.05 -3.41
C GLY A 256 -23.55 15.34 -4.91
N ARG A 257 -22.60 14.93 -5.75
CA ARG A 257 -22.73 14.96 -7.22
C ARG A 257 -23.53 13.77 -7.78
N GLY A 258 -23.93 12.80 -6.93
CA GLY A 258 -24.70 11.62 -7.32
C GLY A 258 -23.84 10.44 -7.80
N LEU A 259 -22.55 10.44 -7.49
CA LEU A 259 -21.66 9.31 -7.77
C LEU A 259 -21.95 8.14 -6.82
N ASP A 260 -21.65 6.91 -7.26
CA ASP A 260 -21.60 5.74 -6.39
C ASP A 260 -20.34 5.84 -5.48
N VAL A 261 -20.53 6.31 -4.25
CA VAL A 261 -19.44 6.46 -3.27
C VAL A 261 -19.64 5.45 -2.15
N ARG A 262 -18.73 4.48 -2.07
CA ARG A 262 -18.75 3.43 -1.05
C ARG A 262 -17.42 3.37 -0.29
N VAL A 263 -17.52 3.28 1.04
CA VAL A 263 -16.33 3.26 1.92
C VAL A 263 -16.42 2.06 2.84
N LEU A 264 -15.45 1.17 2.75
CA LEU A 264 -15.24 0.08 3.70
C LEU A 264 -14.08 0.47 4.62
N ILE A 265 -14.30 0.41 5.92
CA ILE A 265 -13.32 0.76 6.96
C ILE A 265 -13.10 -0.48 7.82
N ASP A 266 -11.84 -0.76 8.15
CA ASP A 266 -11.49 -1.81 9.12
C ASP A 266 -12.14 -1.53 10.48
N ASP A 267 -12.70 -2.56 11.11
CA ASP A 267 -13.34 -2.39 12.43
C ASP A 267 -12.29 -2.29 13.56
N CYS A 268 -11.04 -2.64 13.28
CA CYS A 268 -9.89 -2.53 14.19
C CYS A 268 -10.11 -3.18 15.56
N SER A 269 -10.91 -4.24 15.65
CA SER A 269 -11.30 -4.87 16.93
C SER A 269 -10.13 -5.22 17.84
N THR A 270 -8.92 -5.39 17.29
CA THR A 270 -7.68 -5.67 18.03
C THR A 270 -7.10 -4.43 18.73
N TYR A 271 -7.41 -3.22 18.22
CA TYR A 271 -6.85 -1.96 18.71
C TYR A 271 -7.97 -0.96 19.03
N ALA A 272 -8.42 -0.94 20.29
CA ALA A 272 -9.61 -0.20 20.74
C ALA A 272 -9.60 1.30 20.33
N GLU A 273 -8.47 2.00 20.44
CA GLU A 273 -8.38 3.41 20.05
C GLU A 273 -8.59 3.60 18.54
N SER A 274 -8.09 2.69 17.71
CA SER A 274 -8.30 2.72 16.27
C SER A 274 -9.74 2.36 15.91
N ALA A 275 -10.33 1.39 16.60
CA ALA A 275 -11.73 1.00 16.44
C ALA A 275 -12.69 2.18 16.73
N ASP A 276 -12.49 2.88 17.84
CA ASP A 276 -13.32 4.06 18.20
C ASP A 276 -13.20 5.17 17.15
N ALA A 277 -12.00 5.44 16.64
CA ALA A 277 -11.77 6.45 15.62
C ALA A 277 -12.43 6.06 14.28
N ASN A 278 -12.28 4.79 13.86
CA ASN A 278 -12.89 4.27 12.64
C ASN A 278 -14.42 4.29 12.71
N LEU A 279 -14.99 3.82 13.84
CA LEU A 279 -16.43 3.85 14.05
C LEU A 279 -17.01 5.27 14.03
N ALA A 280 -16.35 6.22 14.71
CA ALA A 280 -16.76 7.63 14.71
C ALA A 280 -16.72 8.25 13.30
N SER A 281 -15.70 7.91 12.52
CA SER A 281 -15.56 8.35 11.12
C SER A 281 -16.62 7.71 10.24
N ALA A 282 -16.86 6.41 10.39
CA ALA A 282 -17.90 5.68 9.67
C ALA A 282 -19.30 6.28 9.90
N ILE A 283 -19.65 6.55 11.16
CA ILE A 283 -20.92 7.21 11.53
C ILE A 283 -21.01 8.59 10.86
N THR A 284 -19.95 9.39 10.91
CA THR A 284 -19.93 10.73 10.32
C THR A 284 -20.13 10.69 8.81
N LEU A 285 -19.43 9.79 8.10
CA LEU A 285 -19.58 9.60 6.66
C LEU A 285 -21.00 9.15 6.30
N HIS A 286 -21.55 8.18 7.06
CA HIS A 286 -22.90 7.68 6.85
C HIS A 286 -23.96 8.80 7.04
N GLN A 287 -23.84 9.61 8.09
CA GLN A 287 -24.72 10.77 8.34
C GLN A 287 -24.66 11.82 7.23
N ARG A 288 -23.56 11.85 6.48
CA ARG A 288 -23.37 12.74 5.33
C ARG A 288 -23.78 12.09 3.99
N GLY A 289 -24.45 10.92 4.02
CA GLY A 289 -25.06 10.28 2.86
C GLY A 289 -24.11 9.37 2.07
N ILE A 290 -22.96 8.99 2.62
CA ILE A 290 -22.08 7.99 2.02
C ILE A 290 -22.50 6.59 2.48
N GLU A 291 -22.49 5.62 1.57
CA GLU A 291 -22.60 4.23 1.95
C GLU A 291 -21.32 3.74 2.61
N VAL A 292 -21.44 3.32 3.88
CA VAL A 292 -20.28 2.87 4.70
C VAL A 292 -20.55 1.51 5.26
N ARG A 293 -19.53 0.66 5.21
CA ARG A 293 -19.50 -0.63 5.93
C ARG A 293 -18.22 -0.72 6.76
N LEU A 294 -18.29 -1.43 7.87
CA LEU A 294 -17.13 -1.95 8.59
C LEU A 294 -16.88 -3.38 8.12
N ASP A 295 -15.62 -3.82 8.09
CA ASP A 295 -15.30 -5.21 7.77
C ASP A 295 -15.78 -6.18 8.86
N ALA A 296 -15.52 -7.47 8.69
CA ALA A 296 -15.86 -8.47 9.68
C ALA A 296 -14.90 -8.39 10.87
N PRO A 297 -15.37 -8.53 12.13
CA PRO A 297 -14.53 -8.37 13.33
C PRO A 297 -13.37 -9.36 13.43
N GLU A 298 -13.47 -10.50 12.75
CA GLU A 298 -12.45 -11.55 12.72
C GLU A 298 -11.41 -11.33 11.62
N GLU A 299 -11.65 -10.38 10.74
CA GLU A 299 -10.76 -10.03 9.63
C GLU A 299 -10.00 -8.74 9.95
N THR A 300 -8.89 -8.53 9.30
CA THR A 300 -8.16 -7.25 9.33
C THR A 300 -7.99 -6.78 7.90
N THR A 301 -8.72 -5.75 7.53
CA THR A 301 -8.57 -5.09 6.23
C THR A 301 -7.45 -4.04 6.33
N HIS A 302 -6.20 -4.51 6.20
CA HIS A 302 -5.04 -3.61 6.25
C HIS A 302 -4.78 -2.87 4.92
N ALA A 303 -5.66 -3.04 3.94
CA ALA A 303 -5.61 -2.33 2.66
C ALA A 303 -5.71 -0.80 2.81
N LYS A 304 -5.08 -0.07 1.89
CA LYS A 304 -5.23 1.36 1.68
C LYS A 304 -5.42 1.55 0.18
N LEU A 305 -6.66 1.38 -0.24
CA LEU A 305 -7.06 1.27 -1.65
C LEU A 305 -8.15 2.28 -1.98
N ILE A 306 -7.98 2.97 -3.10
CA ILE A 306 -9.02 3.79 -3.71
C ILE A 306 -9.15 3.37 -5.17
N VAL A 307 -10.36 3.02 -5.60
CA VAL A 307 -10.68 2.78 -7.01
C VAL A 307 -11.64 3.86 -7.48
N ILE A 308 -11.32 4.50 -8.59
CA ILE A 308 -12.07 5.64 -9.13
C ILE A 308 -12.51 5.32 -10.54
N ASP A 309 -13.80 5.44 -10.78
CA ASP A 309 -14.46 5.22 -12.06
C ASP A 309 -14.21 3.85 -12.70
N GLY A 310 -13.70 2.87 -11.92
CA GLY A 310 -13.31 1.54 -12.39
C GLY A 310 -12.10 1.56 -13.35
N GLU A 311 -11.34 2.66 -13.38
CA GLU A 311 -10.23 2.83 -14.33
C GLU A 311 -8.95 3.39 -13.72
N SER A 312 -9.03 3.99 -12.54
CA SER A 312 -7.88 4.53 -11.81
C SER A 312 -7.81 3.95 -10.40
N VAL A 313 -6.59 3.69 -9.94
CA VAL A 313 -6.31 3.15 -8.60
C VAL A 313 -5.26 4.00 -7.91
N VAL A 314 -5.46 4.29 -6.63
CA VAL A 314 -4.40 4.76 -5.75
C VAL A 314 -4.28 3.78 -4.59
N LEU A 315 -3.07 3.29 -4.35
CA LEU A 315 -2.78 2.38 -3.26
C LEU A 315 -1.38 2.60 -2.69
N GLY A 316 -1.15 2.08 -1.50
CA GLY A 316 0.16 2.16 -0.84
C GLY A 316 0.09 1.97 0.66
N SER A 317 0.87 2.73 1.39
CA SER A 317 0.97 2.62 2.85
C SER A 317 0.12 3.65 3.61
N THR A 318 -0.35 4.73 2.96
CA THR A 318 -0.97 5.88 3.62
C THR A 318 -2.38 5.62 4.13
N ASN A 319 -2.56 5.72 5.44
CA ASN A 319 -3.86 5.79 6.10
C ASN A 319 -4.44 7.20 6.03
N TRP A 320 -5.75 7.35 6.19
CA TRP A 320 -6.40 8.65 6.26
C TRP A 320 -6.44 9.18 7.69
N ASN A 321 -5.28 9.49 8.23
CA ASN A 321 -5.11 10.15 9.52
C ASN A 321 -4.00 11.22 9.43
N TYR A 322 -3.93 12.07 10.45
CA TYR A 322 -2.97 13.18 10.51
C TYR A 322 -1.51 12.72 10.31
N TYR A 323 -1.10 11.67 11.01
CA TYR A 323 0.29 11.23 10.96
C TYR A 323 0.68 10.72 9.58
N SER A 324 -0.12 9.81 8.99
CA SER A 324 0.17 9.26 7.65
C SER A 324 0.12 10.30 6.54
N LEU A 325 -0.75 11.30 6.66
CA LEU A 325 -0.92 12.32 5.61
C LEU A 325 0.06 13.49 5.72
N GLU A 326 0.62 13.78 6.92
CA GLU A 326 1.35 15.02 7.15
C GLU A 326 2.73 14.83 7.82
N ARG A 327 3.01 13.66 8.41
CA ARG A 327 4.16 13.47 9.28
C ARG A 327 5.04 12.27 8.98
N ASN A 328 4.46 11.19 8.48
CA ASN A 328 5.19 9.95 8.25
C ASN A 328 5.93 9.95 6.91
N VAL A 329 6.89 9.04 6.81
CA VAL A 329 7.43 8.53 5.56
C VAL A 329 6.46 7.47 5.03
N GLU A 330 5.87 7.72 3.86
CA GLU A 330 4.88 6.86 3.21
C GLU A 330 5.26 6.61 1.74
N VAL A 331 4.81 5.50 1.18
CA VAL A 331 4.99 5.17 -0.22
C VAL A 331 3.67 4.73 -0.84
N ASN A 332 3.31 5.38 -1.94
CA ASN A 332 2.09 5.09 -2.65
C ASN A 332 2.31 5.17 -4.16
N VAL A 333 1.33 4.74 -4.93
CA VAL A 333 1.33 4.91 -6.39
C VAL A 333 -0.08 5.19 -6.89
N GLY A 334 -0.18 6.13 -7.82
CA GLY A 334 -1.37 6.33 -8.66
C GLY A 334 -1.22 5.58 -9.98
N LEU A 335 -2.19 4.74 -10.30
CA LEU A 335 -2.30 3.97 -11.54
C LEU A 335 -3.53 4.49 -12.27
N LEU A 336 -3.32 5.48 -13.15
CA LEU A 336 -4.40 6.31 -13.67
C LEU A 336 -4.83 5.87 -15.07
N ARG A 337 -6.13 5.74 -15.28
CA ARG A 337 -6.74 5.37 -16.55
C ARG A 337 -6.19 4.06 -17.13
N ILE A 338 -6.03 3.04 -16.27
CA ILE A 338 -5.60 1.71 -16.64
C ILE A 338 -6.67 0.69 -16.20
N PRO A 339 -7.78 0.56 -16.92
CA PRO A 339 -8.91 -0.29 -16.53
C PRO A 339 -8.51 -1.74 -16.27
N ALA A 340 -7.56 -2.29 -17.03
CA ALA A 340 -7.09 -3.66 -16.86
C ALA A 340 -6.39 -3.89 -15.50
N VAL A 341 -5.76 -2.85 -14.93
CA VAL A 341 -5.15 -2.88 -13.60
C VAL A 341 -6.19 -2.56 -12.52
N ALA A 342 -7.14 -1.67 -12.81
CA ALA A 342 -8.19 -1.31 -11.86
C ALA A 342 -9.19 -2.45 -11.61
N ALA A 343 -9.50 -3.25 -12.63
CA ALA A 343 -10.52 -4.29 -12.54
C ALA A 343 -10.29 -5.35 -11.44
N PRO A 344 -9.08 -5.90 -11.21
CA PRO A 344 -8.83 -6.80 -10.09
C PRO A 344 -9.05 -6.13 -8.72
N PHE A 345 -8.66 -4.87 -8.56
CA PHE A 345 -8.87 -4.13 -7.31
C PHE A 345 -10.34 -3.81 -7.08
N GLU A 346 -11.07 -3.48 -8.13
CA GLU A 346 -12.52 -3.29 -8.07
C GLU A 346 -13.24 -4.57 -7.67
N ALA A 347 -12.89 -5.71 -8.29
CA ALA A 347 -13.46 -7.01 -7.93
C ALA A 347 -13.13 -7.39 -6.47
N TYR A 348 -11.94 -7.07 -6.00
CA TYR A 348 -11.56 -7.26 -4.61
C TYR A 348 -12.36 -6.37 -3.66
N PHE A 349 -12.53 -5.09 -3.99
CA PHE A 349 -13.37 -4.19 -3.21
C PHE A 349 -14.80 -4.73 -3.08
N GLU A 350 -15.40 -5.24 -4.16
CA GLU A 350 -16.76 -5.82 -4.12
C GLU A 350 -16.82 -7.04 -3.17
N ILE A 351 -15.79 -7.88 -3.13
CA ILE A 351 -15.75 -9.00 -2.19
C ILE A 351 -15.74 -8.50 -0.73
N LEU A 352 -14.89 -7.52 -0.42
CA LEU A 352 -14.83 -6.91 0.91
C LEU A 352 -16.16 -6.22 1.24
N TRP A 353 -16.75 -5.53 0.25
CA TRP A 353 -18.02 -4.86 0.42
C TRP A 353 -19.15 -5.84 0.76
N GLU A 354 -19.23 -6.96 0.06
CA GLU A 354 -20.26 -7.99 0.32
C GLU A 354 -20.13 -8.64 1.70
N SER A 355 -18.90 -8.88 2.18
CA SER A 355 -18.65 -9.41 3.53
C SER A 355 -18.80 -8.37 4.63
N GLY A 356 -18.64 -7.09 4.30
CA GLY A 356 -18.69 -5.98 5.24
C GLY A 356 -20.07 -5.78 5.87
N ARG A 357 -20.06 -5.28 7.11
CA ARG A 357 -21.26 -5.02 7.92
C ARG A 357 -21.75 -3.60 7.71
N PRO A 358 -23.03 -3.39 7.28
CA PRO A 358 -23.58 -2.04 7.25
C PRO A 358 -23.66 -1.47 8.66
N LEU A 359 -23.51 -0.14 8.79
CA LEU A 359 -23.75 0.54 10.05
C LEU A 359 -25.23 0.36 10.44
N ALA A 360 -25.46 0.09 11.71
CA ALA A 360 -26.83 0.06 12.24
C ALA A 360 -27.47 1.47 12.10
N PRO A 361 -28.77 1.53 11.74
CA PRO A 361 -29.49 2.79 11.59
C PRO A 361 -29.63 3.58 12.90
#